data_d4dd69048e10de571ce610921450644e
#
_entry.id   d4dd69048e10de571ce610921450644e
#
_cell.length_a   1.000
_cell.length_b   1.000
_cell.length_c   1.000
_cell.angle_alpha   90.00
_cell.angle_beta   90.00
_cell.angle_gamma   90.00
#
_symmetry.space_group_name_H-M   'P 1'
#
loop_
_entity.id
_entity.type
_entity.pdbx_description
1 polymer ?
#
loop_
_entity_poly.entity_id
_entity_poly.type
_entity_poly.pdbx_seq_one_letter_code
_entity_poly.pdbx_strand_id
1 'polypeptide(L)'
;MKPFVETIAELLASGYTEANVEEKLAQDIMLKALSQCGLKAQVTVKGGVVMATLTRDIRRTTMDLDIDLIRHSLSDESIDEMIRKMNCIDGVTIVRVGDIVELKQQDYSGKRVFVSIRDTAGYAVQYKLDIGAHTVEAARQEDMEFDLTHIGFGSATLLANAPEQVFVEKLKSLLRLGTISSRGKDIFDMVYLASVVDENVLKRLMDAYIYSDKRMFERNIADVVRRLKRVFSDRGFMAMLANPRMNWLKISPVEATGRLVAFMKTLA
;
A
#
# COMPACT_ATOMS: atom_id res chain seq x y z
N MET A 1 -12.42 17.71 -15.89
CA MET A 1 -12.57 17.29 -14.47
C MET A 1 -13.22 18.41 -13.68
N LYS A 2 -13.99 18.12 -12.60
CA LYS A 2 -14.49 19.15 -11.67
C LYS A 2 -13.34 19.88 -10.99
N PRO A 3 -13.50 21.15 -10.59
CA PRO A 3 -12.53 21.84 -9.74
C PRO A 3 -12.21 21.05 -8.46
N PHE A 4 -10.96 21.07 -8.03
CA PHE A 4 -10.54 20.29 -6.84
C PHE A 4 -11.30 20.68 -5.58
N VAL A 5 -11.61 21.97 -5.43
CA VAL A 5 -12.38 22.46 -4.27
C VAL A 5 -13.76 21.81 -4.17
N GLU A 6 -14.45 21.62 -5.30
CA GLU A 6 -15.76 20.94 -5.34
C GLU A 6 -15.62 19.45 -4.99
N THR A 7 -14.61 18.77 -5.56
CA THR A 7 -14.33 17.36 -5.28
C THR A 7 -13.97 17.15 -3.81
N ILE A 8 -13.16 18.04 -3.22
CA ILE A 8 -12.82 18.03 -1.79
C ILE A 8 -14.07 18.15 -0.93
N ALA A 9 -15.00 19.07 -1.27
CA ALA A 9 -16.26 19.22 -0.54
C ALA A 9 -17.12 17.94 -0.60
N GLU A 10 -17.18 17.28 -1.76
CA GLU A 10 -17.90 15.99 -1.93
C GLU A 10 -17.25 14.87 -1.10
N LEU A 11 -15.90 14.78 -1.08
CA LEU A 11 -15.18 13.82 -0.28
C LEU A 11 -15.40 14.04 1.22
N LEU A 12 -15.38 15.28 1.70
CA LEU A 12 -15.69 15.62 3.09
C LEU A 12 -17.12 15.20 3.46
N ALA A 13 -18.11 15.48 2.58
CA ALA A 13 -19.48 15.04 2.76
C ALA A 13 -19.64 13.51 2.79
N SER A 14 -18.74 12.78 2.12
CA SER A 14 -18.67 11.31 2.12
C SER A 14 -17.98 10.72 3.36
N GLY A 15 -17.49 11.57 4.30
CA GLY A 15 -16.91 11.15 5.57
C GLY A 15 -15.37 11.10 5.62
N TYR A 16 -14.67 11.56 4.58
CA TYR A 16 -13.24 11.81 4.68
C TYR A 16 -12.99 13.00 5.62
N THR A 17 -11.83 13.00 6.30
CA THR A 17 -11.47 14.08 7.20
C THR A 17 -10.63 15.14 6.47
N GLU A 18 -10.60 16.38 6.99
CA GLU A 18 -9.71 17.43 6.49
C GLU A 18 -8.24 16.99 6.39
N ALA A 19 -7.83 16.10 7.28
CA ALA A 19 -6.46 15.61 7.35
C ALA A 19 -6.10 14.61 6.23
N ASN A 20 -7.06 14.07 5.47
CA ASN A 20 -6.81 13.04 4.46
C ASN A 20 -7.58 13.21 3.15
N VAL A 21 -8.35 14.28 3.02
CA VAL A 21 -9.18 14.51 1.83
C VAL A 21 -8.35 14.87 0.60
N GLU A 22 -7.32 15.70 0.77
CA GLU A 22 -6.42 16.09 -0.32
C GLU A 22 -5.58 14.90 -0.80
N GLU A 23 -5.10 14.07 0.13
CA GLU A 23 -4.38 12.84 -0.20
C GLU A 23 -5.28 11.85 -0.96
N LYS A 24 -6.56 11.74 -0.58
CA LYS A 24 -7.50 10.90 -1.31
C LYS A 24 -7.75 11.41 -2.73
N LEU A 25 -7.96 12.72 -2.90
CA LEU A 25 -8.09 13.37 -4.19
C LEU A 25 -6.86 13.09 -5.06
N ALA A 26 -5.67 13.38 -4.53
CA ALA A 26 -4.41 13.18 -5.24
C ALA A 26 -4.20 11.70 -5.61
N GLN A 27 -4.50 10.77 -4.71
CA GLN A 27 -4.41 9.34 -4.94
C GLN A 27 -5.29 8.89 -6.11
N ASP A 28 -6.55 9.34 -6.15
CA ASP A 28 -7.49 8.99 -7.22
C ASP A 28 -7.04 9.55 -8.57
N ILE A 29 -6.53 10.78 -8.60
CA ILE A 29 -5.96 11.39 -9.81
C ILE A 29 -4.74 10.59 -10.29
N MET A 30 -3.84 10.20 -9.39
CA MET A 30 -2.65 9.41 -9.71
C MET A 30 -3.02 8.02 -10.26
N LEU A 31 -3.98 7.32 -9.64
CA LEU A 31 -4.48 6.04 -10.14
C LEU A 31 -5.10 6.18 -11.53
N LYS A 32 -5.88 7.24 -11.76
CA LYS A 32 -6.44 7.54 -13.08
C LYS A 32 -5.35 7.81 -14.11
N ALA A 33 -4.39 8.66 -13.77
CA ALA A 33 -3.26 8.96 -14.66
C ALA A 33 -2.48 7.69 -15.02
N LEU A 34 -2.15 6.84 -14.05
CA LEU A 34 -1.48 5.55 -14.28
C LEU A 34 -2.27 4.63 -15.21
N SER A 35 -3.61 4.62 -15.09
CA SER A 35 -4.46 3.79 -15.95
C SER A 35 -4.52 4.24 -17.41
N GLN A 36 -4.22 5.51 -17.70
CA GLN A 36 -4.36 6.12 -19.03
C GLN A 36 -3.02 6.44 -19.73
N CYS A 37 -1.94 6.61 -18.97
CA CYS A 37 -0.66 7.12 -19.50
C CYS A 37 0.17 6.07 -20.29
N GLY A 38 -0.40 4.91 -20.61
CA GLY A 38 0.31 3.84 -21.32
C GLY A 38 1.26 3.01 -20.46
N LEU A 39 1.32 3.23 -19.16
CA LEU A 39 2.17 2.49 -18.21
C LEU A 39 1.42 1.39 -17.44
N LYS A 40 0.15 1.17 -17.72
CA LYS A 40 -0.73 0.22 -17.01
C LYS A 40 -0.09 -1.17 -16.80
N ALA A 41 0.58 -1.70 -17.83
CA ALA A 41 1.23 -3.01 -17.78
C ALA A 41 2.64 -3.00 -17.14
N GLN A 42 3.15 -1.82 -16.80
CA GLN A 42 4.50 -1.63 -16.28
C GLN A 42 4.52 -1.20 -14.81
N VAL A 43 3.35 -1.04 -14.21
CA VAL A 43 3.18 -0.56 -12.83
C VAL A 43 2.27 -1.50 -12.06
N THR A 44 2.68 -1.85 -10.86
CA THR A 44 1.84 -2.56 -9.88
C THR A 44 1.54 -1.63 -8.71
N VAL A 45 0.26 -1.45 -8.39
CA VAL A 45 -0.18 -0.77 -7.17
C VAL A 45 -0.03 -1.72 -5.99
N LYS A 46 0.48 -1.21 -4.85
CA LYS A 46 0.70 -2.03 -3.65
C LYS A 46 0.32 -1.29 -2.36
N GLY A 47 0.56 -1.94 -1.23
CA GLY A 47 0.46 -1.30 0.07
C GLY A 47 -0.94 -0.94 0.53
N GLY A 48 -1.07 0.25 1.08
CA GLY A 48 -2.30 0.71 1.73
C GLY A 48 -3.46 0.94 0.79
N VAL A 49 -3.20 1.33 -0.46
CA VAL A 49 -4.23 1.59 -1.47
C VAL A 49 -4.96 0.31 -1.87
N VAL A 50 -4.21 -0.78 -2.03
CA VAL A 50 -4.79 -2.11 -2.28
C VAL A 50 -5.69 -2.51 -1.12
N MET A 51 -5.24 -2.32 0.13
CA MET A 51 -6.04 -2.63 1.31
C MET A 51 -7.31 -1.77 1.39
N ALA A 52 -7.23 -0.48 1.10
CA ALA A 52 -8.40 0.41 1.10
C ALA A 52 -9.44 -0.05 0.06
N THR A 53 -8.98 -0.47 -1.12
CA THR A 53 -9.84 -0.99 -2.19
C THR A 53 -10.48 -2.33 -1.82
N LEU A 54 -9.71 -3.27 -1.26
CA LEU A 54 -10.21 -4.59 -0.84
C LEU A 54 -11.24 -4.49 0.28
N THR A 55 -10.99 -3.63 1.27
CA THR A 55 -11.86 -3.52 2.44
C THR A 55 -13.10 -2.68 2.19
N ARG A 56 -13.03 -1.72 1.26
CA ARG A 56 -14.04 -0.68 1.04
C ARG A 56 -14.47 0.05 2.33
N ASP A 57 -13.55 0.10 3.30
CA ASP A 57 -13.80 0.71 4.60
C ASP A 57 -13.07 2.05 4.69
N ILE A 58 -13.80 3.15 4.84
CA ILE A 58 -13.24 4.49 4.93
C ILE A 58 -12.25 4.64 6.10
N ARG A 59 -12.38 3.81 7.14
CA ARG A 59 -11.42 3.79 8.27
C ARG A 59 -10.06 3.20 7.87
N ARG A 60 -10.02 2.44 6.78
CA ARG A 60 -8.79 1.86 6.22
C ARG A 60 -8.15 2.76 5.16
N THR A 61 -8.34 4.06 5.25
CA THR A 61 -7.68 5.01 4.36
C THR A 61 -6.15 4.95 4.52
N THR A 62 -5.47 5.30 3.43
CA THR A 62 -4.02 5.50 3.38
C THR A 62 -3.73 6.82 2.70
N MET A 63 -2.62 7.44 3.10
CA MET A 63 -2.18 8.73 2.57
C MET A 63 -1.13 8.57 1.46
N ASP A 64 -0.49 7.41 1.37
CA ASP A 64 0.62 7.16 0.46
C ASP A 64 0.16 6.30 -0.72
N LEU A 65 0.74 6.51 -1.88
CA LEU A 65 0.65 5.62 -3.02
C LEU A 65 2.01 4.92 -3.19
N ASP A 66 1.99 3.61 -2.98
CA ASP A 66 3.13 2.74 -3.21
C ASP A 66 2.94 2.02 -4.55
N ILE A 67 3.92 2.08 -5.43
CA ILE A 67 3.94 1.34 -6.70
C ILE A 67 5.27 0.64 -6.91
N ASP A 68 5.24 -0.46 -7.64
CA ASP A 68 6.46 -1.08 -8.17
C ASP A 68 6.48 -0.99 -9.69
N LEU A 69 7.64 -0.67 -10.25
CA LEU A 69 7.89 -0.72 -11.68
C LEU A 69 8.26 -2.14 -12.09
N ILE A 70 7.59 -2.66 -13.12
CA ILE A 70 7.81 -4.00 -13.68
C ILE A 70 8.74 -3.86 -14.89
N ARG A 71 9.94 -4.48 -14.82
CA ARG A 71 10.91 -4.47 -15.92
C ARG A 71 11.23 -3.06 -16.43
N HIS A 72 11.24 -2.09 -15.55
CA HIS A 72 11.52 -0.69 -15.85
C HIS A 72 12.63 -0.16 -14.93
N SER A 73 13.40 0.80 -15.43
CA SER A 73 14.46 1.43 -14.65
C SER A 73 13.93 2.33 -13.55
N LEU A 74 14.61 2.35 -12.40
CA LEU A 74 14.40 3.32 -11.32
C LEU A 74 15.34 4.54 -11.44
N SER A 75 15.93 4.79 -12.62
CA SER A 75 16.73 6.01 -12.80
C SER A 75 15.86 7.25 -12.67
N ASP A 76 16.45 8.38 -12.31
CA ASP A 76 15.73 9.63 -12.12
C ASP A 76 15.06 10.09 -13.43
N GLU A 77 15.74 9.86 -14.56
CA GLU A 77 15.22 10.15 -15.90
C GLU A 77 13.98 9.29 -16.24
N SER A 78 13.99 8.01 -15.84
CA SER A 78 12.83 7.12 -16.06
C SER A 78 11.64 7.54 -15.21
N ILE A 79 11.87 8.01 -13.99
CA ILE A 79 10.82 8.53 -13.12
C ILE A 79 10.25 9.84 -13.64
N ASP A 80 11.11 10.77 -14.09
CA ASP A 80 10.68 12.03 -14.70
C ASP A 80 9.86 11.79 -15.98
N GLU A 81 10.25 10.81 -16.80
CA GLU A 81 9.49 10.37 -17.98
C GLU A 81 8.12 9.81 -17.59
N MET A 82 8.06 8.99 -16.54
CA MET A 82 6.80 8.46 -16.01
C MET A 82 5.87 9.61 -15.59
N ILE A 83 6.36 10.55 -14.79
CA ILE A 83 5.56 11.69 -14.33
C ILE A 83 5.09 12.53 -15.53
N ARG A 84 5.95 12.75 -16.54
CA ARG A 84 5.56 13.45 -17.75
C ARG A 84 4.43 12.75 -18.51
N LYS A 85 4.47 11.40 -18.62
CA LYS A 85 3.40 10.61 -19.25
C LYS A 85 2.10 10.67 -18.44
N MET A 86 2.16 10.84 -17.13
CA MET A 86 0.96 10.96 -16.30
C MET A 86 0.18 12.26 -16.51
N ASN A 87 0.72 13.24 -17.26
CA ASN A 87 -0.02 14.41 -17.72
C ASN A 87 -0.96 14.07 -18.88
N CYS A 88 -1.82 13.12 -18.71
CA CYS A 88 -2.77 12.61 -19.70
C CYS A 88 -4.24 12.84 -19.33
N ILE A 89 -4.50 13.59 -18.25
CA ILE A 89 -5.84 13.93 -17.79
C ILE A 89 -6.12 15.39 -18.15
N ASP A 90 -7.16 15.64 -18.95
CA ASP A 90 -7.54 16.98 -19.34
C ASP A 90 -7.85 17.86 -18.11
N GLY A 91 -7.22 19.02 -18.05
CA GLY A 91 -7.41 20.00 -16.98
C GLY A 91 -6.66 19.68 -15.68
N VAL A 92 -5.75 18.70 -15.70
CA VAL A 92 -4.86 18.39 -14.59
C VAL A 92 -3.41 18.46 -15.01
N THR A 93 -2.58 19.07 -14.21
CA THR A 93 -1.12 19.12 -14.40
C THR A 93 -0.45 18.42 -13.25
N ILE A 94 0.44 17.47 -13.55
CA ILE A 94 1.24 16.71 -12.56
C ILE A 94 2.71 17.01 -12.81
N VAL A 95 3.38 17.61 -11.83
CA VAL A 95 4.81 17.95 -11.94
C VAL A 95 5.56 17.48 -10.71
N ARG A 96 6.79 17.02 -10.88
CA ARG A 96 7.68 16.70 -9.77
C ARG A 96 8.07 17.98 -9.01
N VAL A 97 8.14 17.85 -7.68
CA VAL A 97 8.59 18.91 -6.77
C VAL A 97 9.79 18.40 -5.97
N GLY A 98 10.87 19.16 -6.00
CA GLY A 98 12.09 18.80 -5.27
C GLY A 98 12.86 17.62 -5.86
N ASP A 99 13.78 17.07 -5.05
CA ASP A 99 14.67 15.99 -5.44
C ASP A 99 14.02 14.61 -5.25
N ILE A 100 14.49 13.62 -6.00
CA ILE A 100 14.15 12.23 -5.83
C ILE A 100 14.96 11.68 -4.66
N VAL A 101 14.31 11.08 -3.66
CA VAL A 101 14.94 10.60 -2.44
C VAL A 101 15.08 9.08 -2.48
N GLU A 102 16.30 8.56 -2.27
CA GLU A 102 16.54 7.12 -2.14
C GLU A 102 15.95 6.56 -0.84
N LEU A 103 15.16 5.48 -0.95
CA LEU A 103 14.57 4.78 0.20
C LEU A 103 15.52 3.69 0.71
N LYS A 104 16.41 4.05 1.64
CA LYS A 104 17.47 3.17 2.15
C LYS A 104 16.99 2.00 3.02
N GLN A 105 15.73 1.99 3.45
CA GLN A 105 15.21 0.98 4.40
C GLN A 105 14.42 -0.15 3.73
N GLN A 106 14.29 -0.13 2.41
CA GLN A 106 13.58 -1.18 1.68
C GLN A 106 14.53 -2.33 1.32
N ASP A 107 13.99 -3.52 1.14
CA ASP A 107 14.76 -4.72 0.75
C ASP A 107 15.33 -4.61 -0.67
N TYR A 108 14.89 -3.62 -1.42
CA TYR A 108 15.31 -3.28 -2.78
C TYR A 108 15.41 -1.76 -2.91
N SER A 109 16.13 -1.31 -3.92
CA SER A 109 16.23 0.12 -4.24
C SER A 109 14.83 0.68 -4.49
N GLY A 110 14.43 1.62 -3.67
CA GLY A 110 13.18 2.36 -3.83
C GLY A 110 13.46 3.85 -3.85
N LYS A 111 12.59 4.61 -4.47
CA LYS A 111 12.68 6.06 -4.56
C LYS A 111 11.39 6.71 -4.11
N ARG A 112 11.51 7.82 -3.43
CA ARG A 112 10.39 8.69 -3.05
C ARG A 112 10.40 9.93 -3.89
N VAL A 113 9.22 10.25 -4.42
CA VAL A 113 9.01 11.44 -5.26
C VAL A 113 7.86 12.25 -4.68
N PHE A 114 8.00 13.54 -4.67
CA PHE A 114 6.90 14.44 -4.40
C PHE A 114 6.42 15.05 -5.72
N VAL A 115 5.10 15.11 -5.89
CA VAL A 115 4.47 15.73 -7.05
C VAL A 115 3.50 16.82 -6.60
N SER A 116 3.36 17.87 -7.40
CA SER A 116 2.28 18.84 -7.30
C SER A 116 1.26 18.53 -8.38
N ILE A 117 0.03 18.34 -7.98
CA ILE A 117 -1.12 18.06 -8.85
C ILE A 117 -1.99 19.31 -8.83
N ARG A 118 -2.24 19.92 -9.99
CA ARG A 118 -2.94 21.19 -10.10
C ARG A 118 -4.10 21.10 -11.08
N ASP A 119 -5.22 21.73 -10.74
CA ASP A 119 -6.37 21.90 -11.63
C ASP A 119 -6.29 23.19 -12.46
N THR A 120 -7.26 23.38 -13.36
CA THR A 120 -7.38 24.59 -14.20
C THR A 120 -7.75 25.84 -13.41
N ALA A 121 -8.32 25.72 -12.20
CA ALA A 121 -8.63 26.85 -11.32
C ALA A 121 -7.39 27.31 -10.52
N GLY A 122 -6.27 26.57 -10.61
CA GLY A 122 -5.00 26.87 -9.94
C GLY A 122 -4.88 26.26 -8.54
N TYR A 123 -5.87 25.50 -8.06
CA TYR A 123 -5.72 24.75 -6.81
C TYR A 123 -4.68 23.65 -6.96
N ALA A 124 -3.78 23.53 -6.01
CA ALA A 124 -2.69 22.56 -6.08
C ALA A 124 -2.58 21.74 -4.80
N VAL A 125 -2.46 20.42 -4.96
CA VAL A 125 -2.20 19.46 -3.89
C VAL A 125 -0.81 18.88 -4.06
N GLN A 126 -0.06 18.75 -2.97
CA GLN A 126 1.20 18.00 -2.97
C GLN A 126 0.94 16.55 -2.59
N TYR A 127 1.58 15.63 -3.30
CA TYR A 127 1.40 14.22 -3.05
C TYR A 127 2.72 13.46 -3.07
N LYS A 128 2.81 12.43 -2.24
CA LYS A 128 3.98 11.57 -2.10
C LYS A 128 3.76 10.24 -2.80
N LEU A 129 4.69 9.86 -3.66
CA LEU A 129 4.71 8.60 -4.38
C LEU A 129 5.98 7.83 -4.00
N ASP A 130 5.83 6.62 -3.47
CA ASP A 130 6.94 5.69 -3.23
C ASP A 130 7.00 4.66 -4.37
N ILE A 131 8.15 4.63 -5.04
CA ILE A 131 8.36 3.82 -6.26
C ILE A 131 9.41 2.77 -5.96
N GLY A 132 9.05 1.50 -6.09
CA GLY A 132 9.95 0.38 -6.00
C GLY A 132 10.19 -0.29 -7.35
N ALA A 133 11.06 -1.30 -7.37
CA ALA A 133 11.26 -2.20 -8.49
C ALA A 133 10.73 -3.59 -8.13
N HIS A 134 9.99 -4.19 -9.03
CA HIS A 134 9.55 -5.56 -8.89
C HIS A 134 10.71 -6.50 -9.16
N THR A 135 11.22 -7.16 -8.11
CA THR A 135 12.45 -7.96 -8.18
C THR A 135 12.26 -9.45 -7.89
N VAL A 136 11.08 -9.85 -7.42
CA VAL A 136 10.82 -11.25 -7.04
C VAL A 136 9.92 -11.91 -8.09
N GLU A 137 10.45 -12.92 -8.78
CA GLU A 137 9.74 -13.65 -9.84
C GLU A 137 8.44 -14.33 -9.35
N ALA A 138 8.40 -14.74 -8.09
CA ALA A 138 7.24 -15.39 -7.47
C ALA A 138 6.09 -14.44 -7.08
N ALA A 139 6.26 -13.13 -7.27
CA ALA A 139 5.25 -12.16 -6.88
C ALA A 139 3.90 -12.38 -7.56
N ARG A 140 2.82 -12.19 -6.79
CA ARG A 140 1.44 -12.36 -7.25
C ARG A 140 0.77 -11.02 -7.41
N GLN A 141 0.26 -10.82 -8.60
CA GLN A 141 -0.46 -9.62 -9.02
C GLN A 141 -1.74 -10.01 -9.73
N GLU A 142 -2.73 -9.15 -9.63
CA GLU A 142 -4.01 -9.32 -10.30
C GLU A 142 -4.55 -7.96 -10.77
N ASP A 143 -5.43 -7.98 -11.77
CA ASP A 143 -6.16 -6.78 -12.17
C ASP A 143 -7.14 -6.41 -11.06
N MET A 144 -7.05 -5.16 -10.59
CA MET A 144 -7.91 -4.62 -9.55
C MET A 144 -8.62 -3.38 -10.06
N GLU A 145 -9.91 -3.30 -9.78
CA GLU A 145 -10.74 -2.13 -10.09
C GLU A 145 -10.73 -1.15 -8.91
N PHE A 146 -10.29 0.07 -9.18
CA PHE A 146 -10.27 1.19 -8.25
C PHE A 146 -11.45 2.11 -8.53
N ASP A 147 -12.28 2.37 -7.51
CA ASP A 147 -13.40 3.30 -7.59
C ASP A 147 -12.88 4.75 -7.59
N LEU A 148 -13.16 5.48 -8.65
CA LEU A 148 -12.76 6.86 -8.90
C LEU A 148 -13.97 7.77 -9.13
N THR A 149 -15.16 7.35 -8.67
CA THR A 149 -16.41 8.09 -8.86
C THR A 149 -16.37 9.47 -8.23
N HIS A 150 -15.68 9.63 -7.10
CA HIS A 150 -15.54 10.93 -6.42
C HIS A 150 -14.89 12.00 -7.30
N ILE A 151 -13.95 11.62 -8.16
CA ILE A 151 -13.31 12.55 -9.11
C ILE A 151 -13.99 12.56 -10.49
N GLY A 152 -15.15 11.92 -10.62
CA GLY A 152 -15.98 11.92 -11.83
C GLY A 152 -15.50 11.00 -12.95
N PHE A 153 -14.64 10.00 -12.64
CA PHE A 153 -14.08 9.10 -13.65
C PHE A 153 -14.66 7.66 -13.64
N GLY A 154 -15.58 7.35 -12.72
CA GLY A 154 -16.10 5.99 -12.57
C GLY A 154 -15.06 5.06 -11.95
N SER A 155 -14.43 4.19 -12.72
CA SER A 155 -13.40 3.27 -12.21
C SER A 155 -12.16 3.22 -13.10
N ALA A 156 -11.06 2.69 -12.56
CA ALA A 156 -9.84 2.39 -13.30
C ALA A 156 -9.33 1.00 -12.90
N THR A 157 -9.01 0.17 -13.89
CA THR A 157 -8.37 -1.13 -13.66
C THR A 157 -6.87 -1.00 -13.80
N LEU A 158 -6.13 -1.37 -12.77
CA LEU A 158 -4.67 -1.42 -12.74
C LEU A 158 -4.21 -2.76 -12.18
N LEU A 159 -2.99 -3.15 -12.52
CA LEU A 159 -2.34 -4.27 -11.87
C LEU A 159 -2.04 -3.92 -10.41
N ALA A 160 -2.37 -4.79 -9.48
CA ALA A 160 -2.16 -4.62 -8.05
C ALA A 160 -1.61 -5.89 -7.41
N ASN A 161 -0.95 -5.76 -6.26
CA ASN A 161 -0.56 -6.91 -5.48
C ASN A 161 -1.79 -7.71 -5.05
N ALA A 162 -1.81 -9.02 -5.32
CA ALA A 162 -2.85 -9.92 -4.83
C ALA A 162 -2.89 -9.97 -3.29
N PRO A 163 -4.01 -10.35 -2.66
CA PRO A 163 -4.13 -10.41 -1.20
C PRO A 163 -3.00 -11.17 -0.51
N GLU A 164 -2.58 -12.31 -1.07
CA GLU A 164 -1.48 -13.12 -0.55
C GLU A 164 -0.13 -12.40 -0.62
N GLN A 165 0.09 -11.63 -1.70
CA GLN A 165 1.28 -10.80 -1.85
C GLN A 165 1.32 -9.71 -0.79
N VAL A 166 0.20 -9.01 -0.59
CA VAL A 166 0.07 -7.98 0.46
C VAL A 166 0.32 -8.59 1.84
N PHE A 167 -0.24 -9.79 2.11
CA PHE A 167 -0.06 -10.47 3.38
C PHE A 167 1.41 -10.82 3.64
N VAL A 168 2.09 -11.46 2.68
CA VAL A 168 3.48 -11.89 2.88
C VAL A 168 4.45 -10.73 3.04
N GLU A 169 4.24 -9.61 2.32
CA GLU A 169 5.08 -8.40 2.47
C GLU A 169 4.92 -7.78 3.86
N LYS A 170 3.69 -7.68 4.37
CA LYS A 170 3.41 -7.18 5.73
C LYS A 170 3.99 -8.10 6.79
N LEU A 171 3.81 -9.40 6.63
CA LEU A 171 4.38 -10.40 7.52
C LEU A 171 5.91 -10.30 7.56
N LYS A 172 6.57 -10.27 6.40
CA LYS A 172 8.02 -10.10 6.28
C LYS A 172 8.51 -8.83 6.98
N SER A 173 7.82 -7.71 6.76
CA SER A 173 8.14 -6.44 7.43
C SER A 173 8.03 -6.55 8.96
N LEU A 174 6.97 -7.18 9.47
CA LEU A 174 6.79 -7.41 10.90
C LEU A 174 7.87 -8.31 11.49
N LEU A 175 8.20 -9.42 10.83
CA LEU A 175 9.24 -10.35 11.30
C LEU A 175 10.61 -9.67 11.34
N ARG A 176 10.93 -8.82 10.37
CA ARG A 176 12.18 -8.09 10.30
C ARG A 176 12.29 -7.01 11.38
N LEU A 177 11.28 -6.17 11.51
CA LEU A 177 11.29 -5.05 12.44
C LEU A 177 10.94 -5.47 13.88
N GLY A 178 10.14 -6.50 14.06
CA GLY A 178 9.71 -6.97 15.38
C GLY A 178 9.02 -5.89 16.19
N THR A 179 9.40 -5.72 17.45
CA THR A 179 8.79 -4.78 18.39
C THR A 179 9.04 -3.30 18.09
N ILE A 180 10.02 -2.98 17.24
CA ILE A 180 10.28 -1.60 16.80
C ILE A 180 9.42 -1.16 15.61
N SER A 181 8.57 -2.04 15.10
CA SER A 181 7.66 -1.69 14.00
C SER A 181 6.64 -0.65 14.45
N SER A 182 6.54 0.43 13.71
CA SER A 182 5.46 1.44 13.86
C SER A 182 4.22 1.14 13.00
N ARG A 183 4.21 0.01 12.28
CA ARG A 183 3.18 -0.36 11.30
C ARG A 183 2.02 -1.14 11.95
N GLY A 184 1.38 -0.57 12.97
CA GLY A 184 0.28 -1.23 13.69
C GLY A 184 -0.92 -1.59 12.80
N LYS A 185 -1.23 -0.79 11.76
CA LYS A 185 -2.29 -1.12 10.79
C LYS A 185 -2.07 -2.46 10.10
N ASP A 186 -0.82 -2.87 9.87
CA ASP A 186 -0.49 -4.12 9.16
C ASP A 186 -0.99 -5.36 9.90
N ILE A 187 -1.09 -5.31 11.23
CA ILE A 187 -1.65 -6.42 12.02
C ILE A 187 -3.13 -6.61 11.69
N PHE A 188 -3.90 -5.53 11.68
CA PHE A 188 -5.33 -5.56 11.36
C PHE A 188 -5.57 -5.90 9.88
N ASP A 189 -4.70 -5.42 8.98
CA ASP A 189 -4.72 -5.79 7.57
C ASP A 189 -4.52 -7.30 7.39
N MET A 190 -3.52 -7.90 8.05
CA MET A 190 -3.27 -9.33 7.99
C MET A 190 -4.40 -10.16 8.61
N VAL A 191 -5.05 -9.69 9.67
CA VAL A 191 -6.24 -10.34 10.24
C VAL A 191 -7.40 -10.37 9.24
N TYR A 192 -7.63 -9.25 8.52
CA TYR A 192 -8.63 -9.21 7.45
C TYR A 192 -8.25 -10.14 6.30
N LEU A 193 -7.01 -10.05 5.83
CA LEU A 193 -6.50 -10.84 4.70
C LEU A 193 -6.55 -12.34 4.98
N ALA A 194 -6.37 -12.77 6.23
CA ALA A 194 -6.47 -14.18 6.62
C ALA A 194 -7.80 -14.85 6.24
N SER A 195 -8.87 -14.05 6.02
CA SER A 195 -10.18 -14.57 5.60
C SER A 195 -10.39 -14.62 4.08
N VAL A 196 -9.46 -14.06 3.29
CA VAL A 196 -9.62 -13.91 1.82
C VAL A 196 -8.49 -14.54 1.01
N VAL A 197 -7.34 -14.84 1.62
CA VAL A 197 -6.17 -15.42 0.94
C VAL A 197 -6.35 -16.90 0.64
N ASP A 198 -5.79 -17.35 -0.49
CA ASP A 198 -5.57 -18.77 -0.76
C ASP A 198 -4.33 -19.23 0.02
N GLU A 199 -4.54 -20.19 0.96
CA GLU A 199 -3.48 -20.70 1.83
C GLU A 199 -2.33 -21.36 1.05
N ASN A 200 -2.61 -22.05 -0.06
CA ASN A 200 -1.57 -22.70 -0.85
C ASN A 200 -0.72 -21.69 -1.62
N VAL A 201 -1.36 -20.61 -2.11
CA VAL A 201 -0.64 -19.49 -2.72
C VAL A 201 0.22 -18.81 -1.68
N LEU A 202 -0.34 -18.52 -0.51
CA LEU A 202 0.39 -17.88 0.60
C LEU A 202 1.60 -18.70 1.05
N LYS A 203 1.46 -20.03 1.19
CA LYS A 203 2.59 -20.91 1.54
C LYS A 203 3.74 -20.79 0.54
N ARG A 204 3.46 -20.82 -0.77
CA ARG A 204 4.48 -20.62 -1.82
C ARG A 204 5.18 -19.26 -1.73
N LEU A 205 4.39 -18.21 -1.44
CA LEU A 205 4.97 -16.87 -1.25
C LEU A 205 5.80 -16.78 0.02
N MET A 206 5.41 -17.44 1.11
CA MET A 206 6.22 -17.51 2.32
C MET A 206 7.56 -18.21 2.07
N ASP A 207 7.58 -19.28 1.26
CA ASP A 207 8.81 -19.93 0.85
C ASP A 207 9.73 -18.96 0.09
N ALA A 208 9.18 -18.22 -0.87
CA ALA A 208 9.96 -17.31 -1.71
C ALA A 208 10.43 -16.05 -0.95
N TYR A 209 9.56 -15.45 -0.13
CA TYR A 209 9.81 -14.14 0.48
C TYR A 209 10.45 -14.20 1.86
N ILE A 210 10.22 -15.29 2.61
CA ILE A 210 10.64 -15.42 4.01
C ILE A 210 11.68 -16.54 4.15
N TYR A 211 11.32 -17.79 3.84
CA TYR A 211 12.16 -18.93 4.17
C TYR A 211 13.43 -19.01 3.30
N SER A 212 13.35 -18.62 2.03
CA SER A 212 14.49 -18.57 1.11
C SER A 212 15.32 -17.28 1.21
N ASP A 213 14.82 -16.23 1.86
CA ASP A 213 15.58 -14.99 2.03
C ASP A 213 16.64 -15.16 3.12
N LYS A 214 17.91 -15.03 2.72
CA LYS A 214 19.07 -15.19 3.64
C LYS A 214 19.11 -14.12 4.75
N ARG A 215 18.40 -13.01 4.59
CA ARG A 215 18.32 -11.91 5.59
C ARG A 215 17.26 -12.18 6.66
N MET A 216 16.38 -13.18 6.46
CA MET A 216 15.39 -13.59 7.43
C MET A 216 15.97 -14.71 8.32
N PHE A 217 15.44 -14.82 9.54
CA PHE A 217 15.82 -15.86 10.50
C PHE A 217 14.88 -17.06 10.46
N GLU A 218 13.64 -16.82 10.06
CA GLU A 218 12.58 -17.81 10.01
C GLU A 218 12.78 -18.73 8.79
N ARG A 219 12.70 -20.06 9.01
CA ARG A 219 12.89 -21.10 7.99
C ARG A 219 11.66 -21.98 7.79
N ASN A 220 10.68 -21.84 8.65
CA ASN A 220 9.44 -22.60 8.64
C ASN A 220 8.36 -21.86 9.43
N ILE A 221 7.14 -22.37 9.37
CA ILE A 221 5.99 -21.77 10.04
C ILE A 221 6.13 -21.73 11.57
N ALA A 222 6.80 -22.73 12.17
CA ALA A 222 7.01 -22.75 13.62
C ALA A 222 7.88 -21.59 14.10
N ASP A 223 8.90 -21.24 13.32
CA ASP A 223 9.76 -20.08 13.60
C ASP A 223 8.97 -18.77 13.50
N VAL A 224 8.14 -18.63 12.46
CA VAL A 224 7.24 -17.47 12.28
C VAL A 224 6.31 -17.34 13.49
N VAL A 225 5.62 -18.41 13.86
CA VAL A 225 4.70 -18.40 15.03
C VAL A 225 5.44 -18.04 16.32
N ARG A 226 6.65 -18.57 16.53
CA ARG A 226 7.48 -18.25 17.70
C ARG A 226 7.84 -16.77 17.71
N ARG A 227 8.25 -16.23 16.57
CA ARG A 227 8.62 -14.81 16.42
C ARG A 227 7.41 -13.90 16.69
N LEU A 228 6.26 -14.19 16.10
CA LEU A 228 5.01 -13.43 16.33
C LEU A 228 4.62 -13.41 17.80
N LYS A 229 4.63 -14.57 18.49
CA LYS A 229 4.33 -14.65 19.92
C LYS A 229 5.27 -13.76 20.74
N ARG A 230 6.58 -13.73 20.40
CA ARG A 230 7.55 -12.87 21.08
C ARG A 230 7.24 -11.39 20.85
N VAL A 231 6.92 -10.98 19.61
CA VAL A 231 6.54 -9.59 19.30
C VAL A 231 5.28 -9.19 20.06
N PHE A 232 4.27 -10.05 20.07
CA PHE A 232 2.98 -9.80 20.72
C PHE A 232 3.01 -9.90 22.25
N SER A 233 4.10 -10.37 22.84
CA SER A 233 4.31 -10.30 24.30
C SER A 233 4.89 -8.95 24.75
N ASP A 234 5.32 -8.10 23.81
CA ASP A 234 5.86 -6.78 24.13
C ASP A 234 4.74 -5.78 24.48
N ARG A 235 4.85 -5.15 25.66
CA ARG A 235 3.83 -4.22 26.16
C ARG A 235 3.74 -2.94 25.31
N GLY A 236 4.87 -2.41 24.83
CA GLY A 236 4.90 -1.21 24.00
C GLY A 236 4.24 -1.44 22.65
N PHE A 237 4.53 -2.59 22.02
CA PHE A 237 3.89 -2.99 20.76
C PHE A 237 2.37 -3.15 20.93
N MET A 238 1.92 -3.83 21.98
CA MET A 238 0.48 -3.99 22.26
C MET A 238 -0.22 -2.66 22.56
N ALA A 239 0.44 -1.75 23.28
CA ALA A 239 -0.09 -0.39 23.51
C ALA A 239 -0.22 0.41 22.20
N MET A 240 0.74 0.30 21.28
CA MET A 240 0.63 0.90 19.94
C MET A 240 -0.60 0.35 19.17
N LEU A 241 -0.85 -0.94 19.21
CA LEU A 241 -2.02 -1.55 18.56
C LEU A 241 -3.36 -1.06 19.15
N ALA A 242 -3.37 -0.64 20.40
CA ALA A 242 -4.57 -0.07 21.04
C ALA A 242 -4.93 1.33 20.52
N ASN A 243 -4.03 2.00 19.76
CA ASN A 243 -4.30 3.29 19.17
C ASN A 243 -5.45 3.21 18.16
N PRO A 244 -6.56 3.96 18.32
CA PRO A 244 -7.71 3.93 17.41
C PRO A 244 -7.37 4.25 15.95
N ARG A 245 -6.32 5.04 15.70
CA ARG A 245 -5.86 5.36 14.33
C ARG A 245 -5.23 4.15 13.61
N MET A 246 -4.77 3.16 14.36
CA MET A 246 -4.19 1.91 13.83
C MET A 246 -5.26 0.83 13.71
N ASN A 247 -6.17 0.76 14.69
CA ASN A 247 -7.17 -0.30 14.85
C ASN A 247 -8.46 0.01 14.06
N TRP A 248 -8.39 -0.11 12.76
CA TRP A 248 -9.55 0.13 11.89
C TRP A 248 -10.60 -0.98 11.97
N LEU A 249 -10.24 -2.22 12.37
CA LEU A 249 -11.18 -3.34 12.56
C LEU A 249 -12.02 -3.20 13.85
N LYS A 250 -11.62 -2.31 14.79
CA LYS A 250 -12.30 -2.13 16.08
C LYS A 250 -12.38 -3.41 16.94
N ILE A 251 -11.42 -4.30 16.84
CA ILE A 251 -11.24 -5.47 17.71
C ILE A 251 -10.12 -5.23 18.70
N SER A 252 -10.11 -5.94 19.83
CA SER A 252 -9.02 -5.75 20.80
C SER A 252 -7.66 -6.17 20.23
N PRO A 253 -6.54 -5.53 20.62
CA PRO A 253 -5.21 -5.98 20.22
C PRO A 253 -4.93 -7.45 20.54
N VAL A 254 -5.42 -7.94 21.67
CA VAL A 254 -5.28 -9.34 22.09
C VAL A 254 -6.03 -10.27 21.13
N GLU A 255 -7.23 -9.89 20.73
CA GLU A 255 -8.01 -10.64 19.75
C GLU A 255 -7.34 -10.63 18.37
N ALA A 256 -6.88 -9.49 17.89
CA ALA A 256 -6.22 -9.37 16.60
C ALA A 256 -4.96 -10.25 16.52
N THR A 257 -4.08 -10.15 17.53
CA THR A 257 -2.85 -10.95 17.59
C THR A 257 -3.13 -12.44 17.79
N GLY A 258 -4.15 -12.77 18.56
CA GLY A 258 -4.62 -14.16 18.75
C GLY A 258 -5.13 -14.78 17.45
N ARG A 259 -5.97 -14.07 16.70
CA ARG A 259 -6.48 -14.51 15.39
C ARG A 259 -5.34 -14.70 14.38
N LEU A 260 -4.39 -13.76 14.30
CA LEU A 260 -3.26 -13.88 13.39
C LEU A 260 -2.38 -15.09 13.74
N VAL A 261 -2.05 -15.30 15.02
CA VAL A 261 -1.28 -16.47 15.45
C VAL A 261 -2.04 -17.78 15.18
N ALA A 262 -3.36 -17.82 15.39
CA ALA A 262 -4.19 -18.97 15.08
C ALA A 262 -4.17 -19.30 13.59
N PHE A 263 -4.38 -18.31 12.73
CA PHE A 263 -4.30 -18.47 11.28
C PHE A 263 -2.92 -18.98 10.83
N MET A 264 -1.83 -18.38 11.35
CA MET A 264 -0.48 -18.85 10.98
C MET A 264 -0.24 -20.32 11.35
N LYS A 265 -0.91 -20.85 12.39
CA LYS A 265 -0.80 -22.26 12.75
C LYS A 265 -1.56 -23.19 11.80
N THR A 266 -2.62 -22.73 11.12
CA THR A 266 -3.32 -23.55 10.11
C THR A 266 -2.47 -23.79 8.87
N LEU A 267 -1.48 -22.93 8.63
CA LEU A 267 -0.55 -23.07 7.51
C LEU A 267 0.56 -24.12 7.75
N ALA A 268 0.62 -24.75 8.93
CA ALA A 268 1.62 -25.74 9.30
C ALA A 268 1.54 -27.03 8.47
#